data_d1e87c3087fd3982b3a6334f024f0ded
#
_entry.id   d1e87c3087fd3982b3a6334f024f0ded
#
_cell.length_a   1.000
_cell.length_b   1.000
_cell.length_c   1.000
_cell.angle_alpha   90.00
_cell.angle_beta   90.00
_cell.angle_gamma   90.00
#
_symmetry.space_group_name_H-M   'P 1'
#
loop_
_entity.id
_entity.type
_entity.pdbx_description
1 polymer ?
#
loop_
_entity_poly.entity_id
_entity_poly.type
_entity_poly.pdbx_seq_one_letter_code
_entity_poly.pdbx_strand_id
1 'polypeptide(L)'
;MKVLGTSVPIFANDLESAIDRYEALTGETVTQRFELPERGIRIALLGSLTIIAGSATGLGVLKDVRATFLVDSLAEYEAHLRATGATVLQGPSQTPAGTNLIVRDLDGVVLEFVEVRG
;
A
#
# COMPACT_ATOMS: atom_id res chain seq x y z
N MET A 1 0.11 -14.44 -13.27
CA MET A 1 -0.37 -13.13 -12.74
C MET A 1 -1.71 -13.31 -12.08
N LYS A 2 -1.76 -13.12 -10.76
CA LYS A 2 -2.99 -13.28 -10.00
C LYS A 2 -3.05 -12.28 -8.85
N VAL A 3 -4.17 -11.57 -8.72
CA VAL A 3 -4.45 -10.72 -7.55
C VAL A 3 -4.99 -11.61 -6.44
N LEU A 4 -4.29 -11.63 -5.30
CA LEU A 4 -4.67 -12.43 -4.15
C LEU A 4 -5.58 -11.67 -3.19
N GLY A 5 -5.56 -10.36 -3.26
CA GLY A 5 -6.39 -9.51 -2.41
C GLY A 5 -6.22 -8.05 -2.78
N THR A 6 -7.13 -7.22 -2.24
CA THR A 6 -7.12 -5.79 -2.48
C THR A 6 -7.26 -5.08 -1.15
N SER A 7 -6.54 -3.98 -0.98
CA SER A 7 -6.62 -3.16 0.22
C SER A 7 -6.84 -1.70 -0.15
N VAL A 8 -7.65 -1.01 0.67
CA VAL A 8 -7.92 0.41 0.49
C VAL A 8 -7.00 1.20 1.42
N PRO A 9 -6.14 2.07 0.89
CA PRO A 9 -5.30 2.90 1.74
C PRO A 9 -6.12 4.04 2.35
N ILE A 10 -5.96 4.21 3.66
CA ILE A 10 -6.60 5.27 4.43
C ILE A 10 -5.47 6.07 5.06
N PHE A 11 -5.37 7.36 4.73
CA PHE A 11 -4.31 8.22 5.27
C PHE A 11 -4.86 8.98 6.48
N ALA A 12 -4.17 8.85 7.60
CA ALA A 12 -4.60 9.39 8.88
C ALA A 12 -3.56 10.35 9.46
N ASN A 13 -4.02 11.35 10.19
CA ASN A 13 -3.14 12.27 10.91
C ASN A 13 -2.58 11.61 12.17
N ASP A 14 -3.39 10.78 12.84
CA ASP A 14 -2.99 10.03 14.02
C ASP A 14 -3.43 8.58 13.88
N LEU A 15 -2.46 7.68 13.87
CA LEU A 15 -2.71 6.26 13.60
C LEU A 15 -3.64 5.62 14.62
N GLU A 16 -3.39 5.82 15.93
CA GLU A 16 -4.18 5.15 16.97
C GLU A 16 -5.62 5.63 16.98
N SER A 17 -5.84 6.92 16.79
CA SER A 17 -7.17 7.49 16.69
C SER A 17 -7.94 6.94 15.49
N ALA A 18 -7.26 6.80 14.35
CA ALA A 18 -7.87 6.23 13.15
C ALA A 18 -8.20 4.76 13.33
N ILE A 19 -7.31 3.99 13.97
CA ILE A 19 -7.56 2.58 14.26
C ILE A 19 -8.85 2.43 15.08
N ASP A 20 -9.01 3.22 16.15
CA ASP A 20 -10.20 3.16 16.99
C ASP A 20 -11.47 3.42 16.18
N ARG A 21 -11.45 4.45 15.32
CA ARG A 21 -12.60 4.78 14.48
C ARG A 21 -12.94 3.68 13.50
N TYR A 22 -11.94 3.13 12.82
CA TYR A 22 -12.19 2.13 11.78
C TYR A 22 -12.48 0.75 12.35
N GLU A 23 -11.97 0.41 13.53
CA GLU A 23 -12.40 -0.79 14.24
C GLU A 23 -13.87 -0.71 14.61
N ALA A 24 -14.32 0.45 15.13
CA ALA A 24 -15.73 0.66 15.47
C ALA A 24 -16.61 0.64 14.22
N LEU A 25 -16.16 1.24 13.13
CA LEU A 25 -16.93 1.35 11.89
C LEU A 25 -17.09 0.00 11.19
N THR A 26 -16.04 -0.82 11.18
CA THR A 26 -16.00 -2.05 10.38
C THR A 26 -16.28 -3.31 11.18
N GLY A 27 -16.12 -3.28 12.48
CA GLY A 27 -16.17 -4.49 13.31
C GLY A 27 -14.92 -5.37 13.21
N GLU A 28 -13.93 -4.95 12.43
CA GLU A 28 -12.66 -5.65 12.27
C GLU A 28 -11.68 -5.18 13.33
N THR A 29 -10.61 -5.94 13.54
CA THR A 29 -9.51 -5.54 14.43
C THR A 29 -8.20 -5.54 13.68
N VAL A 30 -7.23 -4.75 14.18
CA VAL A 30 -5.89 -4.70 13.59
C VAL A 30 -5.23 -6.08 13.68
N THR A 31 -4.70 -6.55 12.56
CA THR A 31 -4.01 -7.85 12.47
C THR A 31 -2.51 -7.70 12.44
N GLN A 32 -1.99 -6.59 11.88
CA GLN A 32 -0.55 -6.35 11.78
C GLN A 32 -0.27 -4.85 11.84
N ARG A 33 0.93 -4.51 12.34
CA ARG A 33 1.46 -3.16 12.35
C ARG A 33 2.85 -3.18 11.75
N PHE A 34 3.16 -2.15 10.96
CA PHE A 34 4.48 -1.97 10.35
C PHE A 34 4.97 -0.55 10.57
N GLU A 35 6.28 -0.38 10.56
CA GLU A 35 6.89 0.94 10.59
C GLU A 35 7.98 1.02 9.53
N LEU A 36 8.11 2.22 8.94
CA LEU A 36 9.23 2.60 8.09
C LEU A 36 9.86 3.80 8.80
N PRO A 37 10.71 3.54 9.83
CA PRO A 37 11.17 4.61 10.73
C PRO A 37 11.98 5.70 10.04
N GLU A 38 12.77 5.33 9.02
CA GLU A 38 13.57 6.31 8.28
C GLU A 38 12.72 7.32 7.50
N ARG A 39 11.46 7.00 7.27
CA ARG A 39 10.50 7.89 6.58
C ARG A 39 9.41 8.40 7.51
N GLY A 40 9.41 7.97 8.76
CA GLY A 40 8.40 8.35 9.74
C GLY A 40 7.00 7.84 9.40
N ILE A 41 6.92 6.69 8.72
CA ILE A 41 5.64 6.09 8.32
C ILE A 41 5.26 4.99 9.29
N ARG A 42 4.00 4.97 9.70
CA ARG A 42 3.41 3.93 10.54
C ARG A 42 2.17 3.39 9.86
N ILE A 43 2.02 2.07 9.84
CA ILE A 43 0.98 1.38 9.07
C ILE A 43 0.28 0.36 9.97
N ALA A 44 -1.05 0.25 9.81
CA ALA A 44 -1.85 -0.80 10.45
C ALA A 44 -2.73 -1.46 9.42
N LEU A 45 -2.77 -2.79 9.42
CA LEU A 45 -3.66 -3.57 8.56
C LEU A 45 -4.91 -3.93 9.35
N LEU A 46 -6.07 -3.64 8.79
CA LEU A 46 -7.36 -3.83 9.43
C LEU A 46 -8.38 -4.26 8.37
N GLY A 47 -8.66 -5.57 8.31
CA GLY A 47 -9.55 -6.11 7.27
C GLY A 47 -9.03 -5.78 5.88
N SER A 48 -9.87 -5.16 5.06
CA SER A 48 -9.50 -4.71 3.71
C SER A 48 -8.90 -3.31 3.67
N LEU A 49 -8.57 -2.73 4.84
CA LEU A 49 -8.01 -1.39 4.94
C LEU A 49 -6.53 -1.44 5.31
N THR A 50 -5.77 -0.51 4.75
CA THR A 50 -4.40 -0.23 5.18
C THR A 50 -4.39 1.21 5.69
N ILE A 51 -4.28 1.38 7.00
CA ILE A 51 -4.27 2.71 7.62
C ILE A 51 -2.83 3.18 7.72
N ILE A 52 -2.55 4.36 7.17
CA ILE A 52 -1.19 4.87 7.00
C ILE A 52 -1.10 6.26 7.61
N ALA A 53 -0.11 6.47 8.47
CA ALA A 53 0.18 7.77 9.04
C ALA A 53 1.63 8.17 8.73
N GLY A 54 1.82 9.43 8.38
CA GLY A 54 3.13 9.99 8.08
C GLY A 54 2.99 11.39 7.51
N SER A 55 4.11 12.12 7.44
CA SER A 55 4.11 13.45 6.81
C SER A 55 4.01 13.32 5.30
N ALA A 56 3.58 14.39 4.63
CA ALA A 56 3.52 14.42 3.17
C ALA A 56 4.90 14.12 2.55
N THR A 57 5.97 14.68 3.12
CA THR A 57 7.33 14.44 2.66
C THR A 57 7.74 12.97 2.87
N GLY A 58 7.46 12.41 4.03
CA GLY A 58 7.79 11.01 4.35
C GLY A 58 7.02 10.02 3.50
N LEU A 59 5.74 10.29 3.25
CA LEU A 59 4.90 9.41 2.43
C LEU A 59 5.33 9.41 0.96
N GLY A 60 5.77 10.58 0.43
CA GLY A 60 6.13 10.68 -0.99
C GLY A 60 4.97 10.29 -1.89
N VAL A 61 5.23 9.45 -2.89
CA VAL A 61 4.17 9.00 -3.83
C VAL A 61 3.14 8.08 -3.19
N LEU A 62 3.45 7.49 -2.03
CA LEU A 62 2.51 6.63 -1.33
C LEU A 62 1.20 7.37 -1.01
N LYS A 63 1.27 8.66 -0.72
CA LYS A 63 0.08 9.46 -0.40
C LYS A 63 -0.93 9.54 -1.53
N ASP A 64 -0.51 9.26 -2.77
CA ASP A 64 -1.37 9.34 -3.95
C ASP A 64 -1.98 8.00 -4.35
N VAL A 65 -1.58 6.93 -3.69
CA VAL A 65 -2.06 5.57 -3.99
C VAL A 65 -3.56 5.46 -3.73
N ARG A 66 -4.30 5.00 -4.74
CA ARG A 66 -5.76 4.83 -4.68
C ARG A 66 -6.18 3.44 -4.26
N ALA A 67 -5.36 2.43 -4.56
CA ALA A 67 -5.65 1.05 -4.22
C ALA A 67 -4.35 0.26 -4.15
N THR A 68 -4.33 -0.78 -3.32
CA THR A 68 -3.21 -1.69 -3.18
C THR A 68 -3.66 -3.09 -3.57
N PHE A 69 -2.92 -3.72 -4.47
CA PHE A 69 -3.17 -5.09 -4.90
C PHE A 69 -2.09 -6.01 -4.34
N LEU A 70 -2.53 -7.04 -3.62
CA LEU A 70 -1.64 -8.12 -3.17
C LEU A 70 -1.56 -9.12 -4.31
N VAL A 71 -0.37 -9.45 -4.75
CA VAL A 71 -0.17 -10.25 -5.96
C VAL A 71 0.73 -11.45 -5.69
N ASP A 72 0.63 -12.45 -6.55
CA ASP A 72 1.43 -13.67 -6.46
C ASP A 72 2.85 -13.50 -6.99
N SER A 73 3.05 -12.65 -7.99
CA SER A 73 4.37 -12.38 -8.58
C SER A 73 4.48 -10.93 -9.00
N LEU A 74 5.25 -10.16 -8.24
CA LEU A 74 5.48 -8.76 -8.56
C LEU A 74 6.24 -8.60 -9.87
N ALA A 75 7.19 -9.50 -10.15
CA ALA A 75 7.98 -9.46 -11.38
C ALA A 75 7.09 -9.58 -12.61
N GLU A 76 6.09 -10.47 -12.58
CA GLU A 76 5.15 -10.62 -13.69
C GLU A 76 4.29 -9.37 -13.88
N TYR A 77 3.81 -8.79 -12.79
CA TYR A 77 3.04 -7.55 -12.85
C TYR A 77 3.87 -6.38 -13.35
N GLU A 78 5.11 -6.26 -12.89
CA GLU A 78 6.00 -5.21 -13.35
C GLU A 78 6.22 -5.29 -14.86
N ALA A 79 6.52 -6.49 -15.38
CA ALA A 79 6.73 -6.69 -16.80
C ALA A 79 5.47 -6.34 -17.61
N HIS A 80 4.31 -6.78 -17.13
CA HIS A 80 3.03 -6.51 -17.79
C HIS A 80 2.71 -5.00 -17.79
N LEU A 81 2.87 -4.35 -16.65
CA LEU A 81 2.58 -2.92 -16.51
C LEU A 81 3.48 -2.08 -17.42
N ARG A 82 4.77 -2.38 -17.46
CA ARG A 82 5.69 -1.67 -18.34
C ARG A 82 5.32 -1.89 -19.81
N ALA A 83 4.98 -3.14 -20.18
CA ALA A 83 4.62 -3.47 -21.56
C ALA A 83 3.33 -2.80 -22.01
N THR A 84 2.41 -2.50 -21.08
CA THR A 84 1.11 -1.88 -21.39
C THR A 84 1.08 -0.36 -21.17
N GLY A 85 2.23 0.25 -20.88
CA GLY A 85 2.37 1.70 -20.86
C GLY A 85 2.26 2.39 -19.52
N ALA A 86 2.18 1.64 -18.43
CA ALA A 86 2.20 2.23 -17.09
C ALA A 86 3.60 2.76 -16.77
N THR A 87 3.66 3.81 -15.95
CA THR A 87 4.92 4.41 -15.51
C THR A 87 5.21 3.96 -14.09
N VAL A 88 6.39 3.38 -13.87
CA VAL A 88 6.83 3.02 -12.51
C VAL A 88 7.30 4.28 -11.80
N LEU A 89 6.68 4.59 -10.66
CA LEU A 89 7.00 5.77 -9.86
C LEU A 89 7.99 5.44 -8.74
N GLN A 90 7.90 4.23 -8.19
CA GLN A 90 8.78 3.81 -7.09
C GLN A 90 8.87 2.29 -7.04
N GLY A 91 10.05 1.79 -6.77
CA GLY A 91 10.30 0.36 -6.56
C GLY A 91 10.70 -0.38 -7.83
N PRO A 92 10.80 -1.70 -7.76
CA PRO A 92 10.47 -2.56 -6.61
C PRO A 92 11.32 -2.24 -5.38
N SER A 93 10.69 -2.21 -4.21
CA SER A 93 11.34 -1.87 -2.94
C SER A 93 10.99 -2.89 -1.87
N GLN A 94 11.96 -3.21 -1.01
CA GLN A 94 11.71 -4.07 0.15
C GLN A 94 11.04 -3.26 1.25
N THR A 95 9.99 -3.82 1.84
CA THR A 95 9.28 -3.23 2.97
C THR A 95 9.05 -4.32 4.02
N PRO A 96 8.64 -3.97 5.27
CA PRO A 96 8.31 -4.99 6.26
C PRO A 96 7.20 -5.94 5.81
N ALA A 97 6.28 -5.50 4.95
CA ALA A 97 5.18 -6.32 4.45
C ALA A 97 5.58 -7.21 3.28
N GLY A 98 6.65 -6.87 2.56
CA GLY A 98 7.08 -7.59 1.37
C GLY A 98 7.74 -6.65 0.38
N THR A 99 7.65 -6.99 -0.91
CA THR A 99 8.21 -6.14 -1.97
C THR A 99 7.08 -5.36 -2.61
N ASN A 100 7.26 -4.04 -2.77
CA ASN A 100 6.22 -3.20 -3.36
C ASN A 100 6.68 -2.48 -4.63
N LEU A 101 5.69 -2.10 -5.43
CA LEU A 101 5.86 -1.35 -6.66
C LEU A 101 4.72 -0.34 -6.74
N ILE A 102 5.04 0.92 -6.99
CA ILE A 102 4.03 1.97 -7.17
C ILE A 102 4.10 2.46 -8.61
N VAL A 103 2.95 2.47 -9.28
CA VAL A 103 2.86 2.83 -10.70
C VAL A 103 1.77 3.87 -10.92
N ARG A 104 1.88 4.59 -12.03
CA ARG A 104 0.80 5.41 -12.59
C ARG A 104 0.32 4.73 -13.85
N ASP A 105 -0.98 4.45 -13.93
CA ASP A 105 -1.55 3.82 -15.11
C ASP A 105 -1.82 4.85 -16.23
N LEU A 106 -2.39 4.38 -17.33
CA LEU A 106 -2.65 5.22 -18.50
C LEU A 106 -3.64 6.35 -18.23
N ASP A 107 -4.50 6.20 -17.23
CA ASP A 107 -5.47 7.23 -16.86
C ASP A 107 -4.96 8.16 -15.76
N GLY A 108 -3.71 7.97 -15.33
CA GLY A 108 -3.10 8.78 -14.30
C GLY A 108 -3.38 8.29 -12.87
N VAL A 109 -4.01 7.13 -12.73
CA VAL A 109 -4.31 6.55 -11.40
C VAL A 109 -3.06 5.93 -10.81
N VAL A 110 -2.76 6.27 -9.57
CA VAL A 110 -1.60 5.72 -8.85
C VAL A 110 -2.05 4.48 -8.08
N LEU A 111 -1.36 3.37 -8.34
CA LEU A 111 -1.67 2.07 -7.76
C LEU A 111 -0.41 1.46 -7.15
N GLU A 112 -0.62 0.68 -6.09
CA GLU A 112 0.47 -0.07 -5.46
C GLU A 112 0.23 -1.57 -5.64
N PHE A 113 1.32 -2.29 -5.92
CA PHE A 113 1.31 -3.76 -6.03
C PHE A 113 2.30 -4.29 -5.00
N VAL A 114 1.88 -5.29 -4.23
CA VAL A 114 2.69 -5.86 -3.15
C VAL A 114 2.73 -7.39 -3.30
N GLU A 115 3.94 -7.93 -3.35
CA GLU A 115 4.14 -9.37 -3.20
C GLU A 115 4.48 -9.62 -1.74
N VAL A 116 3.56 -10.26 -1.04
CA VAL A 116 3.67 -10.50 0.39
C VAL A 116 4.78 -11.52 0.66
N ARG A 117 5.58 -11.25 1.67
CA ARG A 117 6.62 -12.17 2.13
C ARG A 117 5.96 -13.41 2.74
N GLY A 118 6.22 -14.53 2.13
CA GLY A 118 5.56 -15.75 2.55
C GLY A 118 6.48 -16.87 2.91
#